data_d4172b1ba7187aee6056b8d83db2ceef
#
_entry.id   d4172b1ba7187aee6056b8d83db2ceef
#
_cell.length_a   1.000
_cell.length_b   1.000
_cell.length_c   1.000
_cell.angle_alpha   90.00
_cell.angle_beta   90.00
_cell.angle_gamma   90.00
#
_symmetry.space_group_name_H-M   'P 1'
#
loop_
_entity.id
_entity.type
_entity.pdbx_description
1 polymer ?
#
loop_
_entity_poly.entity_id
_entity_poly.type
_entity_poly.pdbx_seq_one_letter_code
_entity_poly.pdbx_strand_id
1 'polypeptide(L)' 'MEYELRAEYAEGAPPGSVGARVALWHMTAAGRAVTLCGRRLDPAAWTQPPEAWGSAAADPFCPECGVKYLRMGVG' A
#
# COMPACT_ATOMS: atom_id res chain seq x y z
N MET A 1 5.30 7.94 -14.34
CA MET A 1 4.94 8.15 -12.93
C MET A 1 5.26 6.89 -12.15
N GLU A 2 5.88 7.04 -11.01
CA GLU A 2 6.28 5.89 -10.21
C GLU A 2 5.25 5.60 -9.12
N TYR A 3 5.19 4.35 -8.72
CA TYR A 3 4.27 3.88 -7.69
C TYR A 3 5.04 3.15 -6.61
N GLU A 4 4.42 3.05 -5.44
CA GLU A 4 5.00 2.29 -4.33
C GLU A 4 3.86 1.66 -3.54
N LEU A 5 4.19 0.64 -2.75
CA LEU A 5 3.24 0.04 -1.83
C LEU A 5 3.30 0.79 -0.51
N ARG A 6 2.14 1.03 0.11
CA ARG A 6 2.08 1.68 1.42
C ARG A 6 1.18 0.87 2.35
N ALA A 7 1.60 0.74 3.58
CA ALA A 7 0.90 -0.11 4.56
C ALA A 7 -0.31 0.61 5.16
N GLU A 8 -1.38 -0.16 5.32
CA GLU A 8 -2.50 0.23 6.16
C GLU A 8 -2.46 -0.68 7.38
N TYR A 9 -2.37 -0.09 8.58
CA TYR A 9 -2.21 -0.85 9.81
C TYR A 9 -3.55 -1.29 10.38
N ALA A 10 -3.56 -2.46 10.99
CA ALA A 10 -4.76 -3.00 11.62
C ALA A 10 -5.23 -2.07 12.74
N GLU A 11 -6.55 -1.92 12.87
CA GLU A 11 -7.18 -1.15 13.92
C GLU A 11 -6.73 0.31 13.98
N GLY A 12 -6.20 0.82 12.87
CA GLY A 12 -5.77 2.21 12.80
C GLY A 12 -4.55 2.53 13.66
N ALA A 13 -3.75 1.51 14.00
CA ALA A 13 -2.55 1.73 14.81
C ALA A 13 -1.61 2.68 14.08
N PRO A 14 -0.97 3.62 14.80
CA PRO A 14 -0.01 4.51 14.14
C PRO A 14 1.27 3.75 13.76
N PRO A 15 1.95 4.22 12.71
CA PRO A 15 3.22 3.61 12.30
C PRO A 15 4.23 3.63 13.45
N GLY A 16 4.98 2.54 13.59
CA GLY A 16 5.99 2.43 14.62
C GLY A 16 5.47 2.06 15.99
N SER A 17 4.16 1.88 16.16
CA SER A 17 3.59 1.43 17.42
C SER A 17 4.06 0.02 17.73
N VAL A 18 4.25 -0.26 19.02
CA VAL A 18 4.55 -1.62 19.44
C VAL A 18 3.36 -2.50 19.08
N GLY A 19 3.63 -3.60 18.35
CA GLY A 19 2.59 -4.53 17.94
C GLY A 19 1.78 -4.10 16.74
N ALA A 20 2.15 -3.01 16.08
CA ALA A 20 1.45 -2.58 14.86
C ALA A 20 1.56 -3.67 13.79
N ARG A 21 0.44 -4.00 13.16
CA ARG A 21 0.38 -5.01 12.12
C ARG A 21 -0.17 -4.40 10.85
N VAL A 22 0.38 -4.83 9.71
CA VAL A 22 -0.16 -4.41 8.42
C VAL A 22 -1.43 -5.19 8.15
N ALA A 23 -2.53 -4.47 7.98
CA ALA A 23 -3.80 -5.10 7.61
C ALA A 23 -3.86 -5.35 6.11
N LEU A 24 -3.42 -4.37 5.32
CA LEU A 24 -3.40 -4.47 3.86
C LEU A 24 -2.27 -3.61 3.32
N TRP A 25 -1.67 -4.05 2.24
CA TRP A 25 -0.80 -3.21 1.44
C TRP A 25 -1.61 -2.59 0.32
N HIS A 26 -1.37 -1.32 0.04
CA HIS A 26 -2.07 -0.58 -1.02
C HIS A 26 -1.05 -0.02 -1.99
N MET A 27 -1.51 0.29 -3.21
CA MET A 27 -0.66 0.94 -4.19
C MET A 27 -0.93 2.43 -4.17
N THR A 28 0.13 3.24 -4.10
CA THR A 28 0.03 4.71 -4.15
C THR A 28 1.02 5.24 -5.17
N ALA A 29 0.77 6.45 -5.66
CA ALA A 29 1.82 7.16 -6.40
C ALA A 29 2.96 7.46 -5.41
N ALA A 30 4.20 7.35 -5.88
CA ALA A 30 5.36 7.52 -5.02
C ALA A 30 5.31 8.88 -4.32
N GLY A 31 5.56 8.87 -3.01
CA GLY A 31 5.52 10.07 -2.20
C GLY A 31 4.12 10.54 -1.81
N ARG A 32 3.08 9.82 -2.20
CA ARG A 32 1.70 10.18 -1.87
C ARG A 32 1.12 9.21 -0.86
N ALA A 33 0.21 9.72 -0.03
CA ALA A 33 -0.44 8.92 1.01
C ALA A 33 -1.86 8.49 0.64
N VAL A 34 -2.35 8.86 -0.54
CA VAL A 34 -3.67 8.46 -1.01
C VAL A 34 -3.52 7.28 -1.94
N THR A 35 -4.26 6.21 -1.68
CA THR A 35 -4.17 4.98 -2.44
C THR A 35 -4.95 5.06 -3.74
N LEU A 36 -4.68 4.12 -4.66
CA LEU A 36 -5.44 4.05 -5.91
C LEU A 36 -6.92 3.76 -5.66
N CYS A 37 -7.23 3.05 -4.57
CA CYS A 37 -8.64 2.79 -4.22
C CYS A 37 -9.30 3.95 -3.48
N GLY A 38 -8.58 5.05 -3.23
CA GLY A 38 -9.14 6.26 -2.67
C GLY A 38 -9.01 6.42 -1.16
N ARG A 39 -8.28 5.55 -0.48
CA ARG A 39 -8.08 5.68 0.96
C ARG A 39 -6.90 6.60 1.25
N ARG A 40 -6.99 7.31 2.36
CA ARG A 40 -5.88 8.12 2.84
C ARG A 40 -5.15 7.33 3.92
N LEU A 41 -3.86 7.13 3.73
CA LEU A 41 -3.02 6.41 4.68
C LEU A 41 -2.09 7.39 5.39
N ASP A 42 -1.38 6.90 6.41
CA ASP A 42 -0.42 7.72 7.14
C ASP A 42 0.82 7.95 6.27
N PRO A 43 1.27 9.20 6.10
CA PRO A 43 2.48 9.46 5.31
C PRO A 43 3.73 8.79 5.88
N ALA A 44 3.75 8.46 7.17
CA ALA A 44 4.88 7.81 7.81
C ALA A 44 4.78 6.28 7.76
N ALA A 45 3.74 5.73 7.13
CA ALA A 45 3.57 4.28 7.04
C ALA A 45 4.71 3.65 6.23
N TRP A 46 4.99 2.38 6.52
CA TRP A 46 5.99 1.61 5.77
C TRP A 46 5.62 1.59 4.29
N THR A 47 6.66 1.62 3.46
CA THR A 47 6.51 1.52 2.01
C THR A 47 7.40 0.41 1.48
N GLN A 48 7.05 -0.09 0.30
CA GLN A 48 7.84 -1.08 -0.42
C GLN A 48 7.89 -0.69 -1.89
N PRO A 49 8.92 -1.12 -2.62
CA PRO A 49 8.95 -0.86 -4.07
C PRO A 49 7.82 -1.63 -4.77
N PRO A 50 7.35 -1.15 -5.93
CA PRO A 50 6.23 -1.78 -6.62
C PRO A 50 6.51 -3.21 -7.05
N GLU A 51 7.77 -3.58 -7.19
CA GLU A 51 8.16 -4.95 -7.54
C GLU A 51 7.75 -5.96 -6.47
N ALA A 52 7.51 -5.52 -5.24
CA ALA A 52 7.04 -6.40 -4.17
C ALA A 52 5.60 -6.88 -4.39
N TRP A 53 4.84 -6.20 -5.25
CA TRP A 53 3.47 -6.59 -5.54
C TRP A 53 3.44 -7.98 -6.15
N GLY A 54 2.58 -8.83 -5.59
CA GLY A 54 2.49 -10.22 -6.00
C GLY A 54 3.41 -11.15 -5.23
N SER A 55 4.25 -10.61 -4.34
CA SER A 55 5.12 -11.43 -3.49
C SER A 55 4.55 -11.55 -2.08
N ALA A 56 5.12 -12.46 -1.29
CA ALA A 56 4.71 -12.63 0.09
C ALA A 56 4.97 -11.37 0.93
N ALA A 57 5.94 -10.54 0.53
CA ALA A 57 6.25 -9.31 1.25
C ALA A 57 5.11 -8.30 1.20
N ALA A 58 4.24 -8.40 0.21
CA ALA A 58 3.10 -7.50 0.04
C ALA A 58 1.76 -8.19 0.31
N ASP A 59 1.76 -9.24 1.07
CA ASP A 59 0.56 -9.99 1.39
C ASP A 59 0.13 -9.67 2.83
N PRO A 60 -1.14 -9.38 3.09
CA PRO A 60 -2.24 -9.27 2.13
C PRO A 60 -2.23 -7.93 1.39
N PHE A 61 -2.68 -7.95 0.15
CA PHE A 61 -2.71 -6.76 -0.70
C PHE A 61 -4.15 -6.39 -1.03
N CYS A 62 -4.44 -5.09 -1.11
CA CYS A 62 -5.78 -4.58 -1.44
C CYS A 62 -6.14 -4.98 -2.87
N PRO A 63 -7.18 -5.80 -3.07
CA PRO A 63 -7.54 -6.23 -4.42
C PRO A 63 -7.99 -5.07 -5.31
N GLU A 64 -8.61 -4.05 -4.73
CA GLU A 64 -9.06 -2.90 -5.50
C GLU A 64 -7.89 -2.09 -6.04
N CYS A 65 -6.85 -1.91 -5.23
CA CYS A 65 -5.63 -1.25 -5.69
C CYS A 65 -4.99 -2.04 -6.81
N GLY A 66 -4.98 -3.38 -6.70
CA GLY A 66 -4.40 -4.24 -7.73
C GLY A 66 -5.11 -4.11 -9.05
N VAL A 67 -6.45 -4.13 -9.02
CA VAL A 67 -7.25 -3.98 -10.24
C VAL A 67 -7.00 -2.63 -10.90
N LYS A 68 -6.98 -1.56 -10.11
CA LYS A 68 -6.76 -0.22 -10.64
C LYS A 68 -5.35 -0.07 -11.20
N TYR A 69 -4.38 -0.64 -10.53
CA TYR A 69 -3.00 -0.60 -11.01
C TYR A 69 -2.85 -1.30 -12.36
N LEU A 70 -3.48 -2.46 -12.52
CA LEU A 70 -3.46 -3.18 -13.79
C LEU A 70 -4.16 -2.38 -14.90
N ARG A 71 -5.27 -1.73 -14.56
CA ARG A 71 -6.03 -0.93 -15.54
C ARG A 71 -5.28 0.29 -16.03
N MET A 72 -4.28 0.73 -15.29
CA MET A 72 -3.47 1.87 -15.70
C MET A 72 -2.41 1.48 -16.74
N GLY A 73 -2.38 0.22 -17.14
CA GLY A 73 -1.45 -0.22 -18.17
C GLY A 73 -0.02 -0.31 -17.69
N VAL A 74 0.18 -0.51 -16.43
CA VAL A 74 1.52 -0.57 -15.83
C VAL A 74 2.01 -2.01 -15.72
N GLY A 75 1.41 -2.88 -16.46
CA GLY A 75 1.78 -4.27 -16.43
C GLY A 75 2.79 -4.64 -17.47
#